data_e355d06069f6d1174ce1325c04e8e481
#
_entry.id   e355d06069f6d1174ce1325c04e8e481
#
_cell.length_a   1.000
_cell.length_b   1.000
_cell.length_c   1.000
_cell.angle_alpha   90.00
_cell.angle_beta   90.00
_cell.angle_gamma   90.00
#
_symmetry.space_group_name_H-M   'P 1'
#
loop_
_entity.id
_entity.type
_entity.pdbx_description
1 polymer ?
#
loop_
_entity_poly.entity_id
_entity_poly.type
_entity_poly.pdbx_seq_one_letter_code
_entity_poly.pdbx_strand_id
1 'polypeptide(L)'
;MSPRRTPAVPDPVRPRQPGRAERLAVVLERDGATCIWCGRELGGLVAPTTEHVVPRVKGGPSWLENEVAACRRCNAERGHRAPVDWLEECERRGWRPDAARLARALTDLQAAIDRAGGQRRARPHLDAQLRRLRRRLPGAAGPDRRTVAS
;
A
#
# COMPACT_ATOMS: atom_id res chain seq x y z
N MET A 1 -19.11 -47.69 7.31
CA MET A 1 -17.71 -47.28 6.97
C MET A 1 -17.71 -45.80 6.73
N SER A 2 -17.11 -45.03 7.65
CA SER A 2 -16.95 -43.59 7.47
C SER A 2 -15.79 -43.31 6.52
N PRO A 3 -15.93 -42.42 5.54
CA PRO A 3 -14.85 -42.10 4.62
C PRO A 3 -13.71 -41.47 5.46
N ARG A 4 -12.52 -42.01 5.30
CA ARG A 4 -11.30 -41.42 5.88
C ARG A 4 -11.13 -40.03 5.30
N ARG A 5 -11.18 -38.98 6.16
CA ARG A 5 -10.79 -37.64 5.77
C ARG A 5 -9.32 -37.68 5.34
N THR A 6 -9.10 -37.38 4.08
CA THR A 6 -7.75 -37.11 3.58
C THR A 6 -7.20 -35.93 4.38
N PRO A 7 -6.01 -36.03 5.00
CA PRO A 7 -5.44 -34.87 5.64
C PRO A 7 -5.25 -33.76 4.61
N ALA A 8 -5.79 -32.58 4.90
CA ALA A 8 -5.59 -31.41 4.08
C ALA A 8 -4.09 -31.18 3.95
N VAL A 9 -3.60 -31.08 2.71
CA VAL A 9 -2.23 -30.61 2.45
C VAL A 9 -2.11 -29.25 3.13
N PRO A 10 -1.13 -29.02 4.03
CA PRO A 10 -0.97 -27.72 4.62
C PRO A 10 -0.73 -26.71 3.50
N ASP A 11 -1.54 -25.63 3.50
CA ASP A 11 -1.31 -24.50 2.62
C ASP A 11 0.17 -24.13 2.66
N PRO A 12 0.78 -23.81 1.51
CA PRO A 12 2.14 -23.32 1.49
C PRO A 12 2.23 -22.18 2.49
N VAL A 13 3.08 -22.35 3.50
CA VAL A 13 3.20 -21.48 4.67
C VAL A 13 3.41 -20.04 4.15
N ARG A 14 2.34 -19.25 4.15
CA ARG A 14 2.50 -17.80 3.99
C ARG A 14 3.46 -17.34 5.08
N PRO A 15 4.51 -16.59 4.74
CA PRO A 15 5.41 -16.07 5.75
C PRO A 15 4.57 -15.33 6.79
N ARG A 16 4.75 -15.70 8.05
CA ARG A 16 4.02 -15.11 9.16
C ARG A 16 4.22 -13.59 9.14
N GLN A 17 3.13 -12.84 9.01
CA GLN A 17 3.21 -11.40 9.08
C GLN A 17 3.56 -10.96 10.51
N PRO A 18 4.49 -10.00 10.68
CA PRO A 18 4.88 -9.52 12.00
C PRO A 18 3.73 -8.83 12.73
N GLY A 19 3.86 -8.73 14.07
CA GLY A 19 2.91 -8.00 14.90
C GLY A 19 2.96 -6.48 14.65
N ARG A 20 1.99 -5.74 15.24
CA ARG A 20 1.82 -4.29 14.97
C ARG A 20 3.09 -3.46 15.23
N ALA A 21 3.73 -3.64 16.38
CA ALA A 21 4.93 -2.87 16.73
C ALA A 21 6.10 -3.19 15.80
N GLU A 22 6.27 -4.45 15.46
CA GLU A 22 7.30 -4.92 14.54
C GLU A 22 7.05 -4.43 13.12
N ARG A 23 5.80 -4.41 12.66
CA ARG A 23 5.41 -3.85 11.37
C ARG A 23 5.77 -2.38 11.25
N LEU A 24 5.46 -1.59 12.28
CA LEU A 24 5.83 -0.17 12.31
C LEU A 24 7.34 0.01 12.19
N ALA A 25 8.14 -0.76 12.94
CA ALA A 25 9.59 -0.70 12.87
C ALA A 25 10.11 -1.02 11.45
N VAL A 26 9.59 -2.08 10.84
CA VAL A 26 9.96 -2.48 9.46
C VAL A 26 9.61 -1.40 8.45
N VAL A 27 8.41 -0.83 8.56
CA VAL A 27 7.95 0.22 7.63
C VAL A 27 8.77 1.50 7.78
N LEU A 28 9.10 1.91 9.01
CA LEU A 28 9.95 3.07 9.27
C LEU A 28 11.38 2.88 8.72
N GLU A 29 11.93 1.68 8.87
CA GLU A 29 13.25 1.36 8.31
C GLU A 29 13.25 1.36 6.78
N ARG A 30 12.22 0.79 6.18
CA ARG A 30 12.07 0.72 4.71
C ARG A 30 11.86 2.08 4.07
N ASP A 31 10.99 2.91 4.65
CA ASP A 31 10.46 4.12 4.02
C ASP A 31 10.99 5.42 4.65
N GLY A 32 11.64 5.35 5.80
CA GLY A 32 12.03 6.51 6.59
C GLY A 32 10.96 6.96 7.57
N ALA A 33 11.34 7.81 8.51
CA ALA A 33 10.50 8.24 9.62
C ALA A 33 9.73 9.54 9.32
N THR A 34 9.05 9.59 8.18
CA THR A 34 8.18 10.72 7.79
C THR A 34 6.79 10.23 7.44
N CYS A 35 5.78 11.05 7.74
CA CYS A 35 4.40 10.75 7.35
C CYS A 35 4.26 10.88 5.82
N ILE A 36 3.79 9.83 5.17
CA ILE A 36 3.58 9.82 3.72
C ILE A 36 2.60 10.91 3.25
N TRP A 37 1.67 11.32 4.10
CA TRP A 37 0.59 12.25 3.75
C TRP A 37 0.88 13.71 4.05
N CYS A 38 1.47 14.03 5.19
CA CYS A 38 1.73 15.42 5.56
C CYS A 38 3.21 15.82 5.53
N GLY A 39 4.12 14.85 5.39
CA GLY A 39 5.55 15.08 5.31
C GLY A 39 6.26 15.39 6.65
N ARG A 40 5.53 15.43 7.77
CA ARG A 40 6.15 15.67 9.08
C ARG A 40 7.01 14.48 9.52
N GLU A 41 8.07 14.79 10.25
CA GLU A 41 8.85 13.76 10.95
C GLU A 41 8.00 13.04 12.00
N LEU A 42 8.08 11.72 12.01
CA LEU A 42 7.39 10.86 12.95
C LEU A 42 8.24 10.65 14.21
N GLY A 43 7.62 10.79 15.35
CA GLY A 43 8.24 10.67 16.67
C GLY A 43 7.86 11.84 17.58
N GLY A 44 8.17 11.74 18.86
CA GLY A 44 7.80 12.75 19.85
C GLY A 44 6.29 13.02 19.87
N LEU A 45 5.89 14.27 19.59
CA LEU A 45 4.47 14.67 19.55
C LEU A 45 3.75 14.23 18.27
N VAL A 46 4.47 13.80 17.25
CA VAL A 46 3.89 13.30 15.98
C VAL A 46 3.87 11.78 16.02
N ALA A 47 2.84 11.21 16.63
CA ALA A 47 2.75 9.78 16.86
C ALA A 47 2.69 8.97 15.56
N PRO A 48 3.63 8.03 15.36
CA PRO A 48 3.66 7.21 14.18
C PRO A 48 2.62 6.09 14.23
N THR A 49 2.14 5.68 13.06
CA THR A 49 1.33 4.48 12.87
C THR A 49 1.59 3.88 11.48
N THR A 50 1.18 2.64 11.31
CA THR A 50 1.06 2.06 9.96
C THR A 50 -0.36 2.24 9.45
N GLU A 51 -0.48 2.41 8.15
CA GLU A 51 -1.74 2.60 7.46
C GLU A 51 -1.82 1.71 6.23
N HIS A 52 -2.99 1.14 5.97
CA HIS A 52 -3.24 0.39 4.75
C HIS A 52 -3.35 1.35 3.55
N VAL A 53 -2.51 1.17 2.56
CA VAL A 53 -2.55 1.99 1.33
C VAL A 53 -3.86 1.76 0.58
N VAL A 54 -4.17 0.49 0.30
CA VAL A 54 -5.50 0.07 -0.14
C VAL A 54 -6.34 -0.24 1.09
N PRO A 55 -7.42 0.50 1.33
CA PRO A 55 -8.26 0.30 2.51
C PRO A 55 -8.86 -1.11 2.58
N ARG A 56 -9.07 -1.60 3.80
CA ARG A 56 -9.69 -2.92 4.03
C ARG A 56 -11.08 -3.01 3.38
N VAL A 57 -11.85 -1.95 3.40
CA VAL A 57 -13.18 -1.88 2.75
C VAL A 57 -13.12 -2.08 1.24
N LYS A 58 -11.95 -1.85 0.63
CA LYS A 58 -11.67 -2.12 -0.79
C LYS A 58 -10.94 -3.44 -1.01
N GLY A 59 -10.85 -4.27 0.01
CA GLY A 59 -10.21 -5.57 -0.06
C GLY A 59 -8.71 -5.55 0.18
N GLY A 60 -8.15 -4.44 0.66
CA GLY A 60 -6.72 -4.33 0.95
C GLY A 60 -6.27 -5.35 2.00
N PRO A 61 -5.22 -6.15 1.70
CA PRO A 61 -4.72 -7.17 2.61
C PRO A 61 -3.95 -6.57 3.78
N SER A 62 -3.91 -7.28 4.90
CA SER A 62 -3.07 -6.95 6.06
C SER A 62 -1.63 -7.45 5.87
N TRP A 63 -0.98 -6.98 4.83
CA TRP A 63 0.39 -7.31 4.47
C TRP A 63 1.30 -6.09 4.63
N LEU A 64 2.58 -6.32 4.92
CA LEU A 64 3.59 -5.25 4.99
C LEU A 64 3.64 -4.42 3.71
N GLU A 65 3.47 -5.06 2.56
CA GLU A 65 3.45 -4.41 1.24
C GLU A 65 2.26 -3.45 1.07
N ASN A 66 1.20 -3.62 1.87
CA ASN A 66 0.05 -2.72 1.90
C ASN A 66 0.10 -1.70 3.04
N GLU A 67 1.22 -1.59 3.74
CA GLU A 67 1.35 -0.67 4.86
C GLU A 67 2.40 0.40 4.59
N VAL A 68 2.09 1.62 5.01
CA VAL A 68 2.95 2.80 4.94
C VAL A 68 2.99 3.50 6.28
N ALA A 69 4.07 4.24 6.52
CA ALA A 69 4.18 5.06 7.73
C ALA A 69 3.39 6.36 7.58
N ALA A 70 2.55 6.63 8.56
CA ALA A 70 1.77 7.86 8.64
C ALA A 70 1.70 8.34 10.09
N CYS A 71 1.35 9.60 10.29
CA CYS A 71 1.01 10.07 11.62
C CYS A 71 -0.45 9.70 11.94
N ARG A 72 -0.76 9.55 13.23
CA ARG A 72 -2.10 9.16 13.68
C ARG A 72 -3.18 10.14 13.22
N ARG A 73 -2.87 11.43 13.18
CA ARG A 73 -3.81 12.45 12.69
C ARG A 73 -4.19 12.18 11.23
N CYS A 74 -3.22 12.02 10.34
CA CYS A 74 -3.50 11.78 8.93
C CYS A 74 -4.23 10.47 8.71
N ASN A 75 -3.86 9.42 9.43
CA ASN A 75 -4.54 8.12 9.36
C ASN A 75 -6.02 8.25 9.77
N ALA A 76 -6.30 8.94 10.87
CA ALA A 76 -7.67 9.16 11.34
C ALA A 76 -8.49 10.01 10.37
N GLU A 77 -7.93 11.10 9.86
CA GLU A 77 -8.62 12.00 8.94
C GLU A 77 -8.84 11.40 7.56
N ARG A 78 -7.94 10.56 7.10
CA ARG A 78 -8.11 9.85 5.83
C ARG A 78 -9.32 8.92 5.86
N GLY A 79 -9.53 8.18 6.93
CA GLY A 79 -10.55 7.14 6.98
C GLY A 79 -10.35 6.10 5.88
N HIS A 80 -11.37 5.89 5.06
CA HIS A 80 -11.36 4.90 3.97
C HIS A 80 -11.22 5.51 2.57
N ARG A 81 -10.76 6.75 2.47
CA ARG A 81 -10.58 7.41 1.17
C ARG A 81 -9.52 6.68 0.35
N ALA A 82 -9.75 6.62 -0.96
CA ALA A 82 -8.78 6.06 -1.89
C ALA A 82 -7.44 6.82 -1.81
N PRO A 83 -6.29 6.16 -1.99
CA PRO A 83 -5.00 6.79 -1.76
C PRO A 83 -4.75 8.03 -2.62
N VAL A 84 -5.14 8.04 -3.89
CA VAL A 84 -4.94 9.22 -4.75
C VAL A 84 -5.90 10.35 -4.39
N ASP A 85 -7.14 10.05 -4.03
CA ASP A 85 -8.10 11.06 -3.56
C ASP A 85 -7.58 11.75 -2.29
N TRP A 86 -7.02 10.97 -1.37
CA TRP A 86 -6.44 11.51 -0.15
C TRP A 86 -5.16 12.29 -0.40
N LEU A 87 -4.31 11.83 -1.31
CA LEU A 87 -3.13 12.56 -1.75
C LEU A 87 -3.51 13.97 -2.25
N GLU A 88 -4.51 14.05 -3.11
CA GLU A 88 -5.01 15.32 -3.66
C GLU A 88 -5.60 16.23 -2.56
N GLU A 89 -6.31 15.65 -1.60
CA GLU A 89 -6.81 16.39 -0.45
C GLU A 89 -5.66 16.94 0.42
N CYS A 90 -4.62 16.16 0.65
CA CYS A 90 -3.44 16.62 1.37
C CYS A 90 -2.75 17.80 0.66
N GLU A 91 -2.65 17.74 -0.65
CA GLU A 91 -2.12 18.85 -1.47
C GLU A 91 -2.99 20.12 -1.35
N ARG A 92 -4.33 19.97 -1.40
CA ARG A 92 -5.26 21.10 -1.20
C ARG A 92 -5.12 21.74 0.18
N ARG A 93 -4.78 20.96 1.20
CA ARG A 93 -4.50 21.47 2.56
C ARG A 93 -3.14 22.17 2.69
N GLY A 94 -2.33 22.16 1.64
CA GLY A 94 -0.98 22.69 1.66
C GLY A 94 0.05 21.77 2.32
N TRP A 95 -0.30 20.51 2.52
CA TRP A 95 0.62 19.50 3.01
C TRP A 95 1.54 19.01 1.89
N ARG A 96 2.58 18.26 2.28
CA ARG A 96 3.56 17.72 1.33
C ARG A 96 3.50 16.18 1.29
N PRO A 97 2.48 15.60 0.65
CA PRO A 97 2.43 14.15 0.50
C PRO A 97 3.54 13.66 -0.43
N ASP A 98 4.06 12.47 -0.14
CA ASP A 98 5.10 11.84 -0.94
C ASP A 98 4.48 10.96 -2.03
N ALA A 99 4.17 11.57 -3.16
CA ALA A 99 3.53 10.89 -4.29
C ALA A 99 4.42 9.79 -4.90
N ALA A 100 5.73 9.99 -4.94
CA ALA A 100 6.67 8.98 -5.44
C ALA A 100 6.71 7.75 -4.53
N ARG A 101 6.71 7.96 -3.21
CA ARG A 101 6.64 6.87 -2.24
C ARG A 101 5.31 6.13 -2.31
N LEU A 102 4.21 6.82 -2.51
CA LEU A 102 2.91 6.21 -2.74
C LEU A 102 2.91 5.33 -3.99
N ALA A 103 3.50 5.81 -5.08
CA ALA A 103 3.62 5.04 -6.32
C ALA A 103 4.44 3.76 -6.12
N ARG A 104 5.56 3.84 -5.39
CA ARG A 104 6.36 2.66 -5.04
C ARG A 104 5.57 1.68 -4.19
N ALA A 105 4.86 2.16 -3.17
CA ALA A 105 4.05 1.31 -2.30
C ALA A 105 2.96 0.55 -3.08
N LEU A 106 2.25 1.23 -3.96
CA LEU A 106 1.21 0.62 -4.79
C LEU A 106 1.80 -0.38 -5.80
N THR A 107 2.94 -0.06 -6.38
CA THR A 107 3.66 -0.96 -7.32
C THR A 107 4.15 -2.21 -6.62
N ASP A 108 4.72 -2.09 -5.43
CA ASP A 108 5.21 -3.22 -4.63
C ASP A 108 4.07 -4.11 -4.16
N LEU A 109 2.94 -3.51 -3.78
CA LEU A 109 1.73 -4.26 -3.45
C LEU A 109 1.19 -5.04 -4.65
N GLN A 110 1.15 -4.41 -5.82
CA GLN A 110 0.72 -5.09 -7.05
C GLN A 110 1.60 -6.30 -7.35
N ALA A 111 2.91 -6.15 -7.25
CA ALA A 111 3.87 -7.25 -7.44
C ALA A 111 3.68 -8.36 -6.39
N ALA A 112 3.43 -8.00 -5.13
CA ALA A 112 3.16 -8.98 -4.07
C ALA A 112 1.86 -9.77 -4.32
N ILE A 113 0.81 -9.10 -4.77
CA ILE A 113 -0.46 -9.74 -5.13
C ILE A 113 -0.28 -10.67 -6.33
N ASP A 114 0.49 -10.25 -7.33
CA ASP A 114 0.76 -11.08 -8.51
C ASP A 114 1.52 -12.36 -8.14
N ARG A 115 2.46 -12.28 -7.20
CA ARG A 115 3.18 -13.46 -6.69
C ARG A 115 2.32 -14.38 -5.83
N ALA A 116 1.49 -13.82 -4.96
CA ALA A 116 0.70 -14.58 -4.00
C ALA A 116 -0.62 -15.12 -4.58
N GLY A 117 -1.14 -14.46 -5.59
CA GLY A 117 -2.49 -14.70 -6.10
C GLY A 117 -3.59 -14.18 -5.18
N GLY A 118 -4.84 -14.35 -5.58
CA GLY A 118 -5.99 -13.90 -4.82
C GLY A 118 -6.22 -12.39 -4.90
N GLN A 119 -6.77 -11.82 -3.84
CA GLN A 119 -7.01 -10.38 -3.68
C GLN A 119 -7.89 -9.76 -4.79
N ARG A 120 -8.92 -10.49 -5.22
CA ARG A 120 -9.80 -10.09 -6.34
C ARG A 120 -10.47 -8.72 -6.15
N ARG A 121 -10.81 -8.37 -4.92
CA ARG A 121 -11.43 -7.08 -4.62
C ARG A 121 -10.43 -5.91 -4.65
N ALA A 122 -9.21 -6.15 -4.22
CA ALA A 122 -8.17 -5.13 -4.18
C ALA A 122 -7.63 -4.78 -5.57
N ARG A 123 -7.53 -5.76 -6.48
CA ARG A 123 -6.89 -5.59 -7.78
C ARG A 123 -7.45 -4.44 -8.63
N PRO A 124 -8.77 -4.35 -8.88
CA PRO A 124 -9.31 -3.27 -9.71
C PRO A 124 -9.08 -1.89 -9.11
N HIS A 125 -9.22 -1.78 -7.79
CA HIS A 125 -8.98 -0.53 -7.06
C HIS A 125 -7.51 -0.11 -7.16
N LEU A 126 -6.60 -1.03 -6.89
CA LEU A 126 -5.15 -0.82 -6.98
C LEU A 126 -4.73 -0.38 -8.38
N ASP A 127 -5.19 -1.08 -9.41
CA ASP A 127 -4.87 -0.77 -10.81
C ASP A 127 -5.37 0.62 -11.20
N ALA A 128 -6.56 1.01 -10.77
CA ALA A 128 -7.12 2.33 -11.02
C ALA A 128 -6.31 3.44 -10.34
N GLN A 129 -5.90 3.22 -9.08
CA GLN A 129 -5.07 4.17 -8.34
C GLN A 129 -3.68 4.32 -8.98
N LEU A 130 -3.05 3.24 -9.39
CA LEU A 130 -1.76 3.29 -10.08
C LEU A 130 -1.85 4.03 -11.40
N ARG A 131 -2.88 3.83 -12.20
CA ARG A 131 -3.08 4.56 -13.46
C ARG A 131 -3.22 6.07 -13.22
N ARG A 132 -4.02 6.48 -12.23
CA ARG A 132 -4.18 7.89 -11.86
C ARG A 132 -2.86 8.51 -11.44
N LEU A 133 -2.12 7.82 -10.58
CA LEU A 133 -0.87 8.32 -10.03
C LEU A 133 0.23 8.44 -11.10
N ARG A 134 0.34 7.45 -11.97
CA ARG A 134 1.30 7.46 -13.09
C ARG A 134 1.07 8.60 -14.06
N ARG A 135 -0.18 9.00 -14.29
CA ARG A 135 -0.48 10.17 -15.11
C ARG A 135 -0.01 11.48 -14.47
N ARG A 136 0.10 11.52 -13.16
CA ARG A 136 0.56 12.70 -12.41
C ARG A 136 2.09 12.80 -12.28
N LEU A 137 2.79 11.66 -12.34
CA LEU A 137 4.24 11.58 -12.14
C LEU A 137 4.95 11.49 -13.49
N PRO A 138 5.69 12.54 -13.90
CA PRO A 138 6.50 12.50 -15.13
C PRO A 138 7.56 11.39 -15.00
N GLY A 139 7.70 10.56 -16.04
CA GLY A 139 8.67 9.47 -16.11
C GLY A 139 8.27 8.18 -15.40
N ALA A 140 7.09 8.09 -14.78
CA ALA A 140 6.54 6.85 -14.22
C ALA A 140 5.77 6.01 -15.25
N ALA A 141 5.65 6.45 -16.51
CA ALA A 141 5.14 5.64 -17.60
C ALA A 141 6.19 4.57 -17.93
N GLY A 142 5.82 3.30 -17.82
CA GLY A 142 6.63 2.21 -18.33
C GLY A 142 6.92 2.40 -19.84
N PRO A 143 7.90 1.68 -20.41
CA PRO A 143 8.26 1.86 -21.81
C PRO A 143 7.03 1.71 -22.69
N ASP A 144 6.79 2.73 -23.51
CA ASP A 144 5.73 2.72 -24.50
C ASP A 144 5.94 1.52 -25.42
N ARG A 145 5.03 0.56 -25.39
CA ARG A 145 5.07 -0.62 -26.27
C ARG A 145 4.72 -0.30 -27.73
N ARG A 146 4.78 0.96 -28.11
CA ARG A 146 4.41 1.41 -29.47
C ARG A 146 5.58 1.64 -30.41
N THR A 147 6.78 1.19 -30.09
CA THR A 147 7.92 1.31 -31.00
C THR A 147 8.56 -0.06 -31.24
N VAL A 148 7.81 -0.98 -31.83
CA VAL A 148 8.39 -2.05 -32.63
C VAL A 148 7.49 -2.25 -33.85
N ALA A 149 7.68 -1.40 -34.84
CA ALA A 149 7.21 -1.62 -36.17
C ALA A 149 8.26 -1.02 -37.13
N SER A 150 9.22 -1.83 -37.52
CA SER A 150 9.97 -1.78 -38.82
C SER A 150 10.68 -3.09 -38.99
#